data_56093598430a04c88440663c2159051f
#
_entry.id   56093598430a04c88440663c2159051f
#
_cell.length_a   1.000
_cell.length_b   1.000
_cell.length_c   1.000
_cell.angle_alpha   90.00
_cell.angle_beta   90.00
_cell.angle_gamma   90.00
#
_symmetry.space_group_name_H-M   'P 1'
#
loop_
_entity.id
_entity.type
_entity.pdbx_description
1 polymer ?
#
loop_
_entity_poly.entity_id
_entity_poly.type
_entity_poly.pdbx_seq_one_letter_code
_entity_poly.pdbx_strand_id
1 'polypeptide(L)'
;MINNFDLFLKIWIGFGVLTFAYLIISKIRTPYGRHSSNQWGFMVNNKWAWFWMEFPALVVMPIFSIIGPNELNLFSILLVSMWFIHYFNRVIIFPLRIKTKGKKMPISIAFSAFFFNIFNGFFNGYYVGYIMNEKSIFDINVFIGLIVFIIGMSINISSDNKLISLRKNSGGYKIPKGGVFNFISCPNYFGEIIEWIGFSIIALSLPALSFTLWTCFNLIPRALNHHEWYKESFNNYPVKRKAVIPFVL
;
A
#
# COMPACT_ATOMS: atom_id res chain seq x y z
N MET A 1 27.29 -9.27 -8.98
CA MET A 1 25.80 -9.28 -9.16
C MET A 1 25.10 -8.47 -8.06
N ILE A 2 25.44 -8.64 -6.79
CA ILE A 2 24.85 -7.89 -5.64
C ILE A 2 25.01 -6.38 -5.80
N ASN A 3 26.19 -5.87 -6.18
CA ASN A 3 26.42 -4.43 -6.36
C ASN A 3 25.48 -3.77 -7.38
N ASN A 4 25.11 -4.49 -8.44
CA ASN A 4 24.17 -3.97 -9.43
C ASN A 4 22.74 -3.97 -8.90
N PHE A 5 22.35 -4.98 -8.11
CA PHE A 5 21.03 -5.05 -7.50
C PHE A 5 20.79 -3.90 -6.52
N ASP A 6 21.77 -3.63 -5.64
CA ASP A 6 21.68 -2.49 -4.70
C ASP A 6 21.66 -1.14 -5.43
N LEU A 7 22.41 -1.01 -6.53
CA LEU A 7 22.38 0.19 -7.35
C LEU A 7 21.00 0.41 -7.98
N PHE A 8 20.38 -0.64 -8.54
CA PHE A 8 19.02 -0.55 -9.09
C PHE A 8 18.00 -0.16 -8.01
N LEU A 9 18.10 -0.71 -6.80
CA LEU A 9 17.24 -0.33 -5.68
C LEU A 9 17.42 1.13 -5.27
N LYS A 10 18.66 1.62 -5.19
CA LYS A 10 18.94 3.03 -4.87
C LYS A 10 18.37 3.97 -5.94
N ILE A 11 18.51 3.61 -7.22
CA ILE A 11 17.89 4.36 -8.33
C ILE A 11 16.36 4.34 -8.20
N TRP A 12 15.78 3.17 -7.88
CA TRP A 12 14.35 3.01 -7.68
C TRP A 12 13.82 3.86 -6.52
N ILE A 13 14.54 3.90 -5.39
CA ILE A 13 14.22 4.80 -4.26
C ILE A 13 14.34 6.26 -4.69
N GLY A 14 15.40 6.64 -5.40
CA GLY A 14 15.59 7.99 -5.91
C GLY A 14 14.45 8.44 -6.82
N PHE A 15 13.97 7.57 -7.71
CA PHE A 15 12.78 7.81 -8.52
C PHE A 15 11.52 7.98 -7.65
N GLY A 16 11.40 7.21 -6.56
CA GLY A 16 10.34 7.35 -5.58
C GLY A 16 10.34 8.73 -4.90
N VAL A 17 11.52 9.20 -4.47
CA VAL A 17 11.69 10.54 -3.86
C VAL A 17 11.26 11.65 -4.82
N LEU A 18 11.69 11.56 -6.09
CA LEU A 18 11.29 12.53 -7.11
C LEU A 18 9.78 12.49 -7.37
N THR A 19 9.18 11.31 -7.43
CA THR A 19 7.73 11.14 -7.57
C THR A 19 6.99 11.75 -6.38
N PHE A 20 7.45 11.50 -5.17
CA PHE A 20 6.88 12.08 -3.95
C PHE A 20 6.94 13.61 -3.96
N ALA A 21 8.12 14.17 -4.24
CA ALA A 21 8.31 15.61 -4.33
C ALA A 21 7.38 16.23 -5.39
N TYR A 22 7.28 15.60 -6.56
CA TYR A 22 6.36 16.03 -7.62
C TYR A 22 4.90 16.01 -7.16
N LEU A 23 4.43 14.94 -6.51
CA LEU A 23 3.05 14.83 -6.03
C LEU A 23 2.72 15.85 -4.93
N ILE A 24 3.67 16.15 -4.04
CA ILE A 24 3.49 17.16 -2.99
C ILE A 24 3.44 18.57 -3.57
N ILE A 25 4.36 18.90 -4.47
CA ILE A 25 4.47 20.25 -5.06
C ILE A 25 3.31 20.53 -6.02
N SER A 26 3.00 19.58 -6.91
CA SER A 26 1.94 19.76 -7.92
C SER A 26 0.53 19.68 -7.35
N LYS A 27 0.35 19.09 -6.17
CA LYS A 27 -0.96 18.84 -5.54
C LYS A 27 -1.96 18.10 -6.45
N ILE A 28 -1.44 17.34 -7.43
CA ILE A 28 -2.26 16.59 -8.36
C ILE A 28 -3.07 15.54 -7.60
N ARG A 29 -4.39 15.58 -7.78
CA ARG A 29 -5.29 14.55 -7.24
C ARG A 29 -5.29 13.35 -8.17
N THR A 30 -4.73 12.23 -7.73
CA THR A 30 -4.69 10.99 -8.52
C THR A 30 -6.11 10.59 -8.95
N PRO A 31 -6.40 10.43 -10.27
CA PRO A 31 -7.74 10.38 -10.82
C PRO A 31 -8.43 9.02 -10.69
N TYR A 32 -8.61 8.51 -9.48
CA TYR A 32 -9.40 7.30 -9.21
C TYR A 32 -10.28 7.46 -7.96
N GLY A 33 -11.23 6.56 -7.78
CA GLY A 33 -12.14 6.57 -6.65
C GLY A 33 -13.05 7.80 -6.67
N ARG A 34 -12.91 8.69 -5.66
CA ARG A 34 -13.67 9.94 -5.56
C ARG A 34 -13.15 11.05 -6.48
N HIS A 35 -11.92 10.94 -6.93
CA HIS A 35 -11.25 11.88 -7.81
C HIS A 35 -11.20 11.39 -9.27
N SER A 36 -12.00 10.37 -9.63
CA SER A 36 -11.99 9.78 -10.97
C SER A 36 -12.24 10.85 -12.03
N SER A 37 -11.36 10.89 -13.05
CA SER A 37 -11.40 11.84 -14.17
C SER A 37 -10.96 11.12 -15.45
N ASN A 38 -11.54 11.49 -16.59
CA ASN A 38 -11.20 10.94 -17.90
C ASN A 38 -9.98 11.62 -18.57
N GLN A 39 -9.42 12.64 -17.94
CA GLN A 39 -8.27 13.39 -18.48
C GLN A 39 -6.97 12.55 -18.59
N TRP A 40 -6.93 11.39 -17.93
CA TRP A 40 -5.75 10.51 -17.86
C TRP A 40 -5.85 9.28 -18.75
N GLY A 41 -6.73 9.32 -19.76
CA GLY A 41 -6.85 8.29 -20.77
C GLY A 41 -8.14 7.45 -20.68
N PHE A 42 -8.11 6.32 -21.37
CA PHE A 42 -9.26 5.43 -21.48
C PHE A 42 -9.74 4.91 -20.12
N MET A 43 -11.07 4.93 -19.92
CA MET A 43 -11.70 4.57 -18.66
C MET A 43 -12.13 3.12 -18.62
N VAL A 44 -11.54 2.34 -17.71
CA VAL A 44 -11.83 0.91 -17.49
C VAL A 44 -12.62 0.68 -16.21
N ASN A 45 -13.26 -0.47 -16.09
CA ASN A 45 -14.01 -0.85 -14.89
C ASN A 45 -13.09 -0.87 -13.66
N ASN A 46 -13.45 -0.10 -12.62
CA ASN A 46 -12.62 0.09 -11.43
C ASN A 46 -12.29 -1.21 -10.67
N LYS A 47 -13.22 -2.18 -10.66
CA LYS A 47 -13.02 -3.44 -9.93
C LYS A 47 -11.98 -4.33 -10.62
N TRP A 48 -12.09 -4.47 -11.95
CA TRP A 48 -11.15 -5.25 -12.74
C TRP A 48 -9.78 -4.56 -12.84
N ALA A 49 -9.77 -3.23 -12.99
CA ALA A 49 -8.53 -2.46 -12.96
C ALA A 49 -7.81 -2.63 -11.62
N TRP A 50 -8.55 -2.60 -10.50
CA TRP A 50 -7.99 -2.84 -9.16
C TRP A 50 -7.38 -4.23 -9.04
N PHE A 51 -8.08 -5.27 -9.49
CA PHE A 51 -7.57 -6.64 -9.51
C PHE A 51 -6.24 -6.72 -10.28
N TRP A 52 -6.23 -6.25 -11.53
CA TRP A 52 -5.06 -6.40 -12.39
C TRP A 52 -3.87 -5.55 -11.94
N MET A 53 -4.08 -4.36 -11.38
CA MET A 53 -2.98 -3.52 -10.91
C MET A 53 -2.27 -4.10 -9.68
N GLU A 54 -2.98 -4.85 -8.83
CA GLU A 54 -2.41 -5.44 -7.61
C GLU A 54 -1.97 -6.91 -7.81
N PHE A 55 -2.49 -7.59 -8.83
CA PHE A 55 -2.21 -9.02 -9.08
C PHE A 55 -0.71 -9.34 -9.21
N PRO A 56 0.14 -8.54 -9.87
CA PRO A 56 1.56 -8.82 -9.93
C PRO A 56 2.24 -8.93 -8.56
N ALA A 57 1.86 -8.08 -7.61
CA ALA A 57 2.45 -8.17 -6.27
C ALA A 57 2.10 -9.49 -5.58
N LEU A 58 0.87 -10.00 -5.78
CA LEU A 58 0.45 -11.29 -5.20
C LEU A 58 1.30 -12.45 -5.70
N VAL A 59 1.74 -12.43 -6.96
CA VAL A 59 2.40 -13.59 -7.58
C VAL A 59 3.90 -13.45 -7.76
N VAL A 60 4.40 -12.27 -8.10
CA VAL A 60 5.82 -12.07 -8.46
C VAL A 60 6.74 -12.32 -7.27
N MET A 61 6.43 -11.75 -6.11
CA MET A 61 7.25 -11.93 -4.90
C MET A 61 7.32 -13.41 -4.48
N PRO A 62 6.21 -14.15 -4.28
CA PRO A 62 6.26 -15.56 -3.97
C PRO A 62 6.98 -16.41 -5.03
N ILE A 63 6.74 -16.15 -6.33
CA ILE A 63 7.40 -16.90 -7.41
C ILE A 63 8.91 -16.73 -7.31
N PHE A 64 9.44 -15.50 -7.27
CA PHE A 64 10.89 -15.30 -7.19
C PHE A 64 11.50 -15.81 -5.90
N SER A 65 10.75 -15.83 -4.80
CA SER A 65 11.21 -16.44 -3.55
C SER A 65 11.34 -17.97 -3.63
N ILE A 66 10.48 -18.64 -4.43
CA ILE A 66 10.43 -20.11 -4.54
C ILE A 66 11.40 -20.64 -5.59
N ILE A 67 11.51 -19.95 -6.74
CA ILE A 67 12.37 -20.42 -7.84
C ILE A 67 13.86 -20.10 -7.64
N GLY A 68 14.19 -19.30 -6.63
CA GLY A 68 15.57 -18.97 -6.30
C GLY A 68 16.34 -20.17 -5.76
N PRO A 69 17.70 -20.11 -5.75
CA PRO A 69 18.55 -21.16 -5.23
C PRO A 69 18.54 -21.30 -3.70
N ASN A 70 18.04 -20.30 -2.98
CA ASN A 70 17.95 -20.35 -1.52
C ASN A 70 16.82 -21.28 -1.09
N GLU A 71 17.12 -22.20 -0.18
CA GLU A 71 16.08 -23.02 0.44
C GLU A 71 15.15 -22.17 1.31
N LEU A 72 13.84 -22.47 1.22
CA LEU A 72 12.86 -21.80 2.06
C LEU A 72 12.95 -22.29 3.49
N ASN A 73 13.43 -21.45 4.38
CA ASN A 73 13.42 -21.66 5.83
C ASN A 73 12.21 -20.97 6.49
N LEU A 74 12.03 -21.15 7.79
CA LEU A 74 10.91 -20.57 8.54
C LEU A 74 10.86 -19.05 8.44
N PHE A 75 12.01 -18.37 8.37
CA PHE A 75 12.09 -16.93 8.24
C PHE A 75 11.61 -16.45 6.86
N SER A 76 12.07 -17.09 5.77
CA SER A 76 11.62 -16.79 4.41
C SER A 76 10.13 -17.06 4.22
N ILE A 77 9.63 -18.19 4.76
CA ILE A 77 8.22 -18.54 4.76
C ILE A 77 7.38 -17.47 5.47
N LEU A 78 7.86 -16.95 6.61
CA LEU A 78 7.20 -15.86 7.33
C LEU A 78 7.07 -14.62 6.43
N LEU A 79 8.16 -14.16 5.81
CA LEU A 79 8.14 -12.98 4.93
C LEU A 79 7.20 -13.16 3.73
N VAL A 80 7.28 -14.31 3.06
CA VAL A 80 6.39 -14.63 1.93
C VAL A 80 4.93 -14.69 2.37
N SER A 81 4.64 -15.28 3.54
CA SER A 81 3.29 -15.39 4.07
C SER A 81 2.70 -14.02 4.42
N MET A 82 3.47 -13.13 5.07
CA MET A 82 3.02 -11.77 5.39
C MET A 82 2.67 -10.99 4.14
N TRP A 83 3.54 -11.02 3.13
CA TRP A 83 3.31 -10.42 1.83
C TRP A 83 2.07 -11.01 1.14
N PHE A 84 1.97 -12.32 1.08
CA PHE A 84 0.85 -13.03 0.45
C PHE A 84 -0.48 -12.70 1.13
N ILE A 85 -0.56 -12.70 2.46
CA ILE A 85 -1.80 -12.41 3.21
C ILE A 85 -2.28 -10.98 2.89
N HIS A 86 -1.37 -9.98 2.89
CA HIS A 86 -1.73 -8.62 2.52
C HIS A 86 -2.28 -8.57 1.09
N TYR A 87 -1.53 -9.06 0.12
CA TYR A 87 -1.94 -8.98 -1.29
C TYR A 87 -3.12 -9.88 -1.64
N PHE A 88 -3.29 -11.01 -0.98
CA PHE A 88 -4.51 -11.81 -1.12
C PHE A 88 -5.75 -11.01 -0.69
N ASN A 89 -5.65 -10.29 0.41
CA ASN A 89 -6.72 -9.37 0.82
C ASN A 89 -6.94 -8.25 -0.22
N ARG A 90 -5.89 -7.63 -0.74
CA ARG A 90 -5.98 -6.49 -1.67
C ARG A 90 -6.45 -6.89 -3.07
N VAL A 91 -6.01 -8.04 -3.58
CA VAL A 91 -6.30 -8.54 -4.93
C VAL A 91 -7.64 -9.24 -5.01
N ILE A 92 -7.97 -10.08 -4.00
CA ILE A 92 -9.15 -10.96 -4.05
C ILE A 92 -10.26 -10.41 -3.14
N ILE A 93 -10.01 -10.31 -1.84
CA ILE A 93 -11.06 -10.03 -0.85
C ILE A 93 -11.61 -8.62 -1.02
N PHE A 94 -10.74 -7.61 -1.11
CA PHE A 94 -11.15 -6.21 -1.17
C PHE A 94 -11.99 -5.89 -2.43
N PRO A 95 -11.59 -6.26 -3.67
CA PRO A 95 -12.40 -6.00 -4.87
C PRO A 95 -13.76 -6.71 -4.87
N LEU A 96 -13.87 -7.89 -4.23
CA LEU A 96 -15.15 -8.59 -4.09
C LEU A 96 -16.11 -7.85 -3.15
N ARG A 97 -15.58 -7.15 -2.15
CA ARG A 97 -16.37 -6.48 -1.11
C ARG A 97 -16.77 -5.04 -1.46
N ILE A 98 -15.99 -4.36 -2.30
CA ILE A 98 -16.31 -2.98 -2.69
C ILE A 98 -17.50 -2.94 -3.66
N LYS A 99 -18.43 -2.01 -3.40
CA LYS A 99 -19.51 -1.67 -4.34
C LYS A 99 -19.09 -0.43 -5.12
N THR A 100 -18.62 -0.62 -6.33
CA THR A 100 -18.13 0.47 -7.18
C THR A 100 -19.25 1.23 -7.89
N LYS A 101 -20.48 0.69 -7.96
CA LYS A 101 -21.63 1.29 -8.65
C LYS A 101 -21.30 1.72 -10.10
N GLY A 102 -20.55 0.90 -10.84
CA GLY A 102 -20.14 1.19 -12.22
C GLY A 102 -19.03 2.23 -12.36
N LYS A 103 -18.37 2.66 -11.28
CA LYS A 103 -17.24 3.59 -11.36
C LYS A 103 -16.11 3.02 -12.21
N LYS A 104 -15.47 3.91 -12.93
CA LYS A 104 -14.33 3.64 -13.80
C LYS A 104 -13.08 4.37 -13.28
N MET A 105 -11.90 3.90 -13.69
CA MET A 105 -10.63 4.59 -13.50
C MET A 105 -9.85 4.62 -14.82
N PRO A 106 -8.93 5.58 -14.99
CA PRO A 106 -8.06 5.61 -16.15
C PRO A 106 -7.16 4.37 -16.22
N ILE A 107 -7.01 3.80 -17.40
CA ILE A 107 -6.15 2.63 -17.63
C ILE A 107 -4.68 2.95 -17.33
N SER A 108 -4.24 4.19 -17.54
CA SER A 108 -2.87 4.65 -17.21
C SER A 108 -2.53 4.46 -15.74
N ILE A 109 -3.50 4.68 -14.84
CA ILE A 109 -3.30 4.45 -13.39
C ILE A 109 -3.17 2.95 -13.09
N ALA A 110 -4.02 2.12 -13.69
CA ALA A 110 -3.93 0.67 -13.52
C ALA A 110 -2.61 0.13 -14.08
N PHE A 111 -2.17 0.62 -15.24
CA PHE A 111 -0.92 0.22 -15.86
C PHE A 111 0.32 0.63 -15.05
N SER A 112 0.37 1.88 -14.59
CA SER A 112 1.49 2.33 -13.74
C SER A 112 1.60 1.54 -12.44
N ALA A 113 0.48 1.24 -11.79
CA ALA A 113 0.45 0.42 -10.59
C ALA A 113 0.80 -1.05 -10.88
N PHE A 114 0.40 -1.60 -12.03
CA PHE A 114 0.77 -2.95 -12.47
C PHE A 114 2.30 -3.11 -12.57
N PHE A 115 2.97 -2.21 -13.28
CA PHE A 115 4.43 -2.24 -13.39
C PHE A 115 5.13 -1.95 -12.06
N PHE A 116 4.64 -1.00 -11.29
CA PHE A 116 5.12 -0.72 -9.94
C PHE A 116 5.12 -1.99 -9.08
N ASN A 117 4.06 -2.76 -9.13
CA ASN A 117 3.92 -4.00 -8.35
C ASN A 117 4.80 -5.14 -8.88
N ILE A 118 5.09 -5.19 -10.19
CA ILE A 118 6.10 -6.11 -10.75
C ILE A 118 7.48 -5.83 -10.14
N PHE A 119 7.94 -4.57 -10.19
CA PHE A 119 9.26 -4.21 -9.68
C PHE A 119 9.40 -4.46 -8.18
N ASN A 120 8.42 -4.05 -7.39
CA ASN A 120 8.47 -4.27 -5.94
C ASN A 120 8.37 -5.75 -5.55
N GLY A 121 7.50 -6.51 -6.24
CA GLY A 121 7.43 -7.96 -6.08
C GLY A 121 8.74 -8.64 -6.46
N PHE A 122 9.34 -8.24 -7.58
CA PHE A 122 10.63 -8.75 -8.04
C PHE A 122 11.75 -8.46 -7.03
N PHE A 123 11.92 -7.21 -6.60
CA PHE A 123 13.00 -6.85 -5.68
C PHE A 123 12.91 -7.62 -4.35
N ASN A 124 11.73 -7.73 -3.77
CA ASN A 124 11.55 -8.45 -2.51
C ASN A 124 11.68 -9.97 -2.69
N GLY A 125 11.09 -10.54 -3.75
CA GLY A 125 11.17 -11.97 -4.03
C GLY A 125 12.58 -12.41 -4.43
N TYR A 126 13.27 -11.62 -5.26
CA TYR A 126 14.65 -11.88 -5.63
C TYR A 126 15.59 -11.82 -4.43
N TYR A 127 15.38 -10.86 -3.53
CA TYR A 127 16.15 -10.81 -2.29
C TYR A 127 15.98 -12.10 -1.47
N VAL A 128 14.76 -12.55 -1.26
CA VAL A 128 14.48 -13.77 -0.47
C VAL A 128 15.05 -15.01 -1.16
N GLY A 129 14.82 -15.19 -2.45
CA GLY A 129 15.19 -16.39 -3.17
C GLY A 129 16.65 -16.49 -3.58
N TYR A 130 17.40 -15.35 -3.67
CA TYR A 130 18.73 -15.33 -4.28
C TYR A 130 19.82 -14.66 -3.44
N ILE A 131 19.46 -13.76 -2.53
CA ILE A 131 20.45 -12.92 -1.82
C ILE A 131 20.45 -13.15 -0.32
N MET A 132 19.27 -13.38 0.25
CA MET A 132 19.09 -13.45 1.70
C MET A 132 19.89 -14.61 2.32
N ASN A 133 20.71 -14.28 3.32
CA ASN A 133 21.34 -15.28 4.17
C ASN A 133 20.34 -15.81 5.21
N GLU A 134 20.65 -16.95 5.81
CA GLU A 134 19.87 -17.51 6.91
C GLU A 134 19.72 -16.51 8.05
N LYS A 135 18.48 -16.38 8.54
CA LYS A 135 18.12 -15.57 9.70
C LYS A 135 17.23 -16.37 10.64
N SER A 136 17.33 -16.07 11.92
CA SER A 136 16.51 -16.72 12.94
C SER A 136 15.14 -16.03 13.03
N ILE A 137 14.08 -16.84 13.17
CA ILE A 137 12.74 -16.32 13.49
C ILE A 137 12.61 -15.87 14.95
N PHE A 138 13.59 -16.21 15.79
CA PHE A 138 13.60 -15.85 17.21
C PHE A 138 14.33 -14.55 17.51
N ASP A 139 14.79 -13.84 16.49
CA ASP A 139 15.40 -12.53 16.66
C ASP A 139 14.38 -11.49 17.16
N ILE A 140 14.80 -10.59 18.05
CA ILE A 140 13.93 -9.60 18.67
C ILE A 140 13.23 -8.68 17.64
N ASN A 141 13.89 -8.38 16.53
CA ASN A 141 13.31 -7.60 15.45
C ASN A 141 12.13 -8.33 14.78
N VAL A 142 12.12 -9.67 14.75
CA VAL A 142 10.99 -10.45 14.21
C VAL A 142 9.76 -10.27 15.09
N PHE A 143 9.91 -10.37 16.42
CA PHE A 143 8.80 -10.17 17.35
C PHE A 143 8.24 -8.75 17.29
N ILE A 144 9.12 -7.74 17.32
CA ILE A 144 8.71 -6.33 17.25
C ILE A 144 8.02 -6.06 15.91
N GLY A 145 8.64 -6.46 14.80
CA GLY A 145 8.11 -6.24 13.47
C GLY A 145 6.78 -6.95 13.24
N LEU A 146 6.61 -8.16 13.77
CA LEU A 146 5.35 -8.91 13.66
C LEU A 146 4.21 -8.20 14.41
N ILE A 147 4.46 -7.70 15.61
CA ILE A 147 3.47 -6.91 16.37
C ILE A 147 3.09 -5.65 15.58
N VAL A 148 4.08 -4.92 15.06
CA VAL A 148 3.85 -3.69 14.27
C VAL A 148 3.06 -4.01 13.00
N PHE A 149 3.40 -5.09 12.28
CA PHE A 149 2.68 -5.54 11.09
C PHE A 149 1.22 -5.86 11.38
N ILE A 150 0.94 -6.66 12.43
CA ILE A 150 -0.41 -7.05 12.81
C ILE A 150 -1.25 -5.84 13.22
N ILE A 151 -0.68 -4.90 13.97
CA ILE A 151 -1.35 -3.64 14.33
C ILE A 151 -1.69 -2.84 13.07
N GLY A 152 -0.73 -2.66 12.16
CA GLY A 152 -0.92 -1.95 10.90
C GLY A 152 -2.02 -2.58 10.04
N MET A 153 -1.94 -3.87 9.82
CA MET A 153 -2.94 -4.64 9.06
C MET A 153 -4.34 -4.57 9.70
N SER A 154 -4.42 -4.64 11.02
CA SER A 154 -5.68 -4.53 11.74
C SER A 154 -6.33 -3.15 11.56
N ILE A 155 -5.53 -2.07 11.63
CA ILE A 155 -6.00 -0.71 11.37
C ILE A 155 -6.44 -0.56 9.91
N ASN A 156 -5.65 -1.07 8.94
CA ASN A 156 -5.97 -1.03 7.51
C ASN A 156 -7.31 -1.70 7.25
N ILE A 157 -7.47 -2.98 7.61
CA ILE A 157 -8.68 -3.78 7.34
C ILE A 157 -9.90 -3.22 8.06
N SER A 158 -9.79 -2.84 9.34
CA SER A 158 -10.92 -2.29 10.10
C SER A 158 -11.40 -0.97 9.53
N SER A 159 -10.48 -0.14 9.06
CA SER A 159 -10.78 1.15 8.42
C SER A 159 -11.45 0.96 7.06
N ASP A 160 -10.96 0.05 6.23
CA ASP A 160 -11.58 -0.28 4.96
C ASP A 160 -12.98 -0.88 5.16
N ASN A 161 -13.17 -1.76 6.16
CA ASN A 161 -14.48 -2.30 6.53
C ASN A 161 -15.48 -1.20 6.83
N LYS A 162 -15.06 -0.20 7.61
CA LYS A 162 -15.90 0.96 7.94
C LYS A 162 -16.25 1.79 6.71
N LEU A 163 -15.28 2.08 5.85
CA LEU A 163 -15.50 2.81 4.60
C LEU A 163 -16.46 2.07 3.66
N ILE A 164 -16.33 0.75 3.55
CA ILE A 164 -17.22 -0.10 2.75
C ILE A 164 -18.65 -0.07 3.32
N SER A 165 -18.81 -0.21 4.65
CA SER A 165 -20.13 -0.20 5.30
C SER A 165 -20.85 1.14 5.11
N LEU A 166 -20.14 2.25 5.25
CA LEU A 166 -20.70 3.58 5.02
C LEU A 166 -21.21 3.77 3.58
N ARG A 167 -20.52 3.21 2.59
CA ARG A 167 -20.94 3.25 1.18
C ARG A 167 -22.13 2.35 0.86
N LYS A 168 -22.30 1.24 1.60
CA LYS A 168 -23.47 0.37 1.44
C LYS A 168 -24.76 1.05 1.87
N ASN A 169 -24.70 1.82 2.97
CA ASN A 169 -25.85 2.38 3.66
C ASN A 169 -26.19 3.81 3.22
N SER A 170 -25.44 4.42 2.32
CA SER A 170 -25.67 5.78 1.87
C SER A 170 -25.48 5.92 0.37
N GLY A 171 -26.29 6.79 -0.25
CA GLY A 171 -26.17 7.11 -1.67
C GLY A 171 -24.92 7.90 -2.05
N GLY A 172 -24.13 8.39 -1.06
CA GLY A 172 -22.98 9.26 -1.26
C GLY A 172 -21.85 9.02 -0.25
N TYR A 173 -20.89 9.92 -0.23
CA TYR A 173 -19.81 9.95 0.74
C TYR A 173 -20.29 10.53 2.07
N LYS A 174 -19.81 9.96 3.18
CA LYS A 174 -20.06 10.45 4.54
C LYS A 174 -18.74 10.61 5.28
N ILE A 175 -18.73 11.44 6.33
CA ILE A 175 -17.59 11.57 7.25
C ILE A 175 -17.54 10.31 8.11
N PRO A 176 -16.47 9.48 8.04
CA PRO A 176 -16.31 8.34 8.94
C PRO A 176 -16.07 8.84 10.37
N LYS A 177 -16.60 8.12 11.38
CA LYS A 177 -16.45 8.46 12.81
C LYS A 177 -16.06 7.22 13.61
N GLY A 178 -15.38 7.43 14.75
CA GLY A 178 -15.00 6.39 15.71
C GLY A 178 -13.67 5.71 15.38
N GLY A 179 -13.00 5.15 16.42
CA GLY A 179 -11.67 4.58 16.31
C GLY A 179 -10.65 5.61 15.81
N VAL A 180 -9.71 5.17 15.00
CA VAL A 180 -8.63 6.02 14.46
C VAL A 180 -9.16 7.14 13.56
N PHE A 181 -10.37 7.02 12.97
CA PHE A 181 -11.02 8.10 12.23
C PHE A 181 -11.31 9.37 13.06
N ASN A 182 -11.30 9.28 14.38
CA ASN A 182 -11.46 10.48 15.21
C ASN A 182 -10.23 11.39 15.13
N PHE A 183 -9.07 10.87 14.80
CA PHE A 183 -7.79 11.57 14.79
C PHE A 183 -7.29 11.90 13.38
N ILE A 184 -7.55 11.02 12.40
CA ILE A 184 -7.05 11.17 11.03
C ILE A 184 -8.10 10.83 9.97
N SER A 185 -7.92 11.37 8.76
CA SER A 185 -8.84 11.18 7.62
C SER A 185 -8.68 9.84 6.93
N CYS A 186 -7.45 9.31 6.90
CA CYS A 186 -7.08 8.11 6.15
C CYS A 186 -6.38 7.06 7.03
N PRO A 187 -7.08 6.51 8.06
CA PRO A 187 -6.48 5.50 8.92
C PRO A 187 -6.15 4.18 8.19
N ASN A 188 -6.82 3.87 7.10
CA ASN A 188 -6.44 2.74 6.25
C ASN A 188 -5.03 2.92 5.64
N TYR A 189 -4.66 4.12 5.18
CA TYR A 189 -3.31 4.41 4.69
C TYR A 189 -2.28 4.41 5.81
N PHE A 190 -2.63 4.97 6.96
CA PHE A 190 -1.78 4.90 8.15
C PHE A 190 -1.50 3.45 8.55
N GLY A 191 -2.54 2.61 8.61
CA GLY A 191 -2.39 1.18 8.90
C GLY A 191 -1.47 0.48 7.91
N GLU A 192 -1.61 0.74 6.61
CA GLU A 192 -0.78 0.15 5.57
C GLU A 192 0.68 0.60 5.67
N ILE A 193 0.95 1.87 6.01
CA ILE A 193 2.30 2.36 6.28
C ILE A 193 2.93 1.63 7.48
N ILE A 194 2.20 1.52 8.60
CA ILE A 194 2.65 0.81 9.80
C ILE A 194 2.90 -0.68 9.49
N GLU A 195 2.03 -1.31 8.72
CA GLU A 195 2.16 -2.69 8.28
C GLU A 195 3.50 -2.92 7.56
N TRP A 196 3.83 -2.09 6.56
CA TRP A 196 5.08 -2.23 5.80
C TRP A 196 6.33 -1.81 6.59
N ILE A 197 6.20 -0.91 7.57
CA ILE A 197 7.27 -0.65 8.55
C ILE A 197 7.57 -1.93 9.35
N GLY A 198 6.52 -2.63 9.82
CA GLY A 198 6.68 -3.92 10.51
C GLY A 198 7.39 -4.97 9.64
N PHE A 199 7.00 -5.09 8.38
CA PHE A 199 7.66 -5.97 7.41
C PHE A 199 9.16 -5.62 7.23
N SER A 200 9.49 -4.33 7.13
CA SER A 200 10.88 -3.87 7.01
C SER A 200 11.71 -4.13 8.26
N ILE A 201 11.12 -4.02 9.45
CA ILE A 201 11.79 -4.34 10.72
C ILE A 201 12.14 -5.83 10.77
N ILE A 202 11.26 -6.71 10.29
CA ILE A 202 11.54 -8.15 10.22
C ILE A 202 12.63 -8.43 9.19
N ALA A 203 12.43 -7.96 7.97
CA ALA A 203 13.30 -8.31 6.84
C ALA A 203 14.71 -7.72 6.97
N LEU A 204 14.88 -6.53 7.61
CA LEU A 204 16.15 -5.79 7.71
C LEU A 204 16.90 -5.79 6.37
N SER A 205 16.23 -5.38 5.32
CA SER A 205 16.73 -5.44 3.95
C SER A 205 16.41 -4.18 3.17
N LEU A 206 17.27 -3.83 2.22
CA LEU A 206 17.07 -2.67 1.35
C LEU A 206 15.80 -2.78 0.48
N PRO A 207 15.40 -3.95 -0.08
CA PRO A 207 14.14 -4.10 -0.80
C PRO A 207 12.91 -3.83 0.06
N ALA A 208 12.86 -4.35 1.29
CA ALA A 208 11.76 -4.11 2.20
C ALA A 208 11.65 -2.63 2.59
N LEU A 209 12.79 -1.99 2.91
CA LEU A 209 12.85 -0.54 3.18
C LEU A 209 12.39 0.26 1.95
N SER A 210 12.87 -0.10 0.75
CA SER A 210 12.45 0.52 -0.50
C SER A 210 10.94 0.48 -0.69
N PHE A 211 10.33 -0.67 -0.43
CA PHE A 211 8.89 -0.84 -0.55
C PHE A 211 8.11 0.00 0.48
N THR A 212 8.58 0.04 1.73
CA THR A 212 8.00 0.90 2.78
C THR A 212 8.09 2.38 2.41
N LEU A 213 9.23 2.85 1.90
CA LEU A 213 9.39 4.22 1.43
C LEU A 213 8.43 4.54 0.28
N TRP A 214 8.32 3.68 -0.71
CA TRP A 214 7.37 3.83 -1.81
C TRP A 214 5.92 3.85 -1.34
N THR A 215 5.57 3.05 -0.34
CA THR A 215 4.24 3.10 0.30
C THR A 215 3.99 4.48 0.91
N CYS A 216 4.95 5.03 1.65
CA CYS A 216 4.86 6.38 2.18
C CYS A 216 4.73 7.43 1.07
N PHE A 217 5.59 7.37 0.05
CA PHE A 217 5.62 8.32 -1.07
C PHE A 217 4.31 8.33 -1.86
N ASN A 218 3.61 7.22 -1.88
CA ASN A 218 2.34 7.07 -2.58
C ASN A 218 1.13 7.45 -1.70
N LEU A 219 1.09 6.96 -0.46
CA LEU A 219 -0.09 7.10 0.39
C LEU A 219 -0.17 8.44 1.10
N ILE A 220 0.95 9.08 1.46
CA ILE A 220 0.95 10.39 2.14
C ILE A 220 0.32 11.48 1.25
N PRO A 221 0.76 11.69 -0.02
CA PRO A 221 0.13 12.70 -0.89
C PRO A 221 -1.36 12.43 -1.12
N ARG A 222 -1.73 11.14 -1.25
CA ARG A 222 -3.14 10.76 -1.39
C ARG A 222 -3.96 11.06 -0.14
N ALA A 223 -3.40 10.84 1.04
CA ALA A 223 -4.07 11.17 2.29
C ALA A 223 -4.30 12.67 2.43
N LEU A 224 -3.31 13.51 2.06
CA LEU A 224 -3.44 14.95 2.02
C LEU A 224 -4.58 15.38 1.09
N ASN A 225 -4.60 14.84 -0.14
CA ASN A 225 -5.67 15.12 -1.09
C ASN A 225 -7.05 14.68 -0.61
N HIS A 226 -7.15 13.55 0.08
CA HIS A 226 -8.40 13.10 0.67
C HIS A 226 -8.85 13.97 1.85
N HIS A 227 -7.90 14.43 2.66
CA HIS A 227 -8.17 15.32 3.79
C HIS A 227 -8.71 16.66 3.32
N GLU A 228 -8.06 17.29 2.32
CA GLU A 228 -8.54 18.53 1.71
C GLU A 228 -9.93 18.34 1.08
N TRP A 229 -10.12 17.24 0.34
CA TRP A 229 -11.43 16.94 -0.22
C TRP A 229 -12.53 16.83 0.85
N TYR A 230 -12.25 16.23 2.01
CA TYR A 230 -13.22 16.18 3.12
C TYR A 230 -13.55 17.58 3.64
N LYS A 231 -12.57 18.46 3.78
CA LYS A 231 -12.77 19.85 4.22
C LYS A 231 -13.62 20.64 3.22
N GLU A 232 -13.33 20.47 1.92
CA GLU A 232 -14.08 21.13 0.85
C GLU A 232 -15.54 20.63 0.72
N SER A 233 -15.76 19.35 0.98
CA SER A 233 -17.04 18.68 0.75
C SER A 233 -17.99 18.71 1.94
N PHE A 234 -17.50 19.01 3.16
CA PHE A 234 -18.31 18.94 4.38
C PHE A 234 -18.03 20.12 5.31
N ASN A 235 -18.99 21.02 5.46
CA ASN A 235 -18.88 22.20 6.35
C ASN A 235 -18.65 21.84 7.83
N ASN A 236 -19.07 20.65 8.25
CA ASN A 236 -18.96 20.16 9.63
C ASN A 236 -17.81 19.16 9.81
N TYR A 237 -16.78 19.21 8.94
CA TYR A 237 -15.62 18.33 9.06
C TYR A 237 -14.80 18.68 10.31
N PRO A 238 -14.33 17.68 11.11
CA PRO A 238 -13.63 17.94 12.35
C PRO A 238 -12.29 18.66 12.15
N VAL A 239 -12.16 19.89 12.64
CA VAL A 239 -11.00 20.78 12.44
C VAL A 239 -9.70 20.20 12.99
N LYS A 240 -9.75 19.46 14.11
CA LYS A 240 -8.56 18.88 14.78
C LYS A 240 -8.03 17.63 14.07
N ARG A 241 -8.80 17.04 13.14
CA ARG A 241 -8.42 15.82 12.46
C ARG A 241 -7.27 16.08 11.49
N LYS A 242 -6.28 15.18 11.46
CA LYS A 242 -5.12 15.23 10.58
C LYS A 242 -5.36 14.36 9.31
N ALA A 243 -4.43 14.38 8.36
CA ALA A 243 -4.57 13.61 7.13
C ALA A 243 -4.30 12.12 7.34
N VAL A 244 -3.10 11.78 7.85
CA VAL A 244 -2.64 10.38 7.91
C VAL A 244 -1.88 10.02 9.17
N ILE A 245 -1.09 10.92 9.78
CA ILE A 245 -0.35 10.65 11.00
C ILE A 245 -1.07 11.36 12.16
N PRO A 246 -1.55 10.62 13.18
CA PRO A 246 -2.25 11.22 14.30
C PRO A 246 -1.45 12.35 14.94
N PHE A 247 -2.10 13.48 15.18
CA PHE A 247 -1.57 14.69 15.82
C PHE A 247 -0.48 15.45 15.02
N VAL A 248 0.10 14.86 13.96
CA VAL A 248 1.22 15.44 13.20
C VAL A 248 0.76 15.89 11.81
N LEU A 249 0.31 14.98 10.96
CA LEU A 249 0.06 15.22 9.54
C LEU A 249 -1.32 14.75 9.10
#